data_59d3293e77203a77eec6101a9bc2e7c3
#
_entry.id   59d3293e77203a77eec6101a9bc2e7c3
#
_cell.length_a   1.000
_cell.length_b   1.000
_cell.length_c   1.000
_cell.angle_alpha   90.00
_cell.angle_beta   90.00
_cell.angle_gamma   90.00
#
_symmetry.space_group_name_H-M   'P 1'
#
loop_
_entity.id
_entity.type
_entity.pdbx_description
1 polymer ?
#
loop_
_entity_poly.entity_id
_entity_poly.type
_entity_poly.pdbx_seq_one_letter_code
_entity_poly.pdbx_strand_id
1 'polypeptide(L)'
;GVRSVVELHGSEIRLPGLGKDVTNKALGGLPGMQKEGVDGIITDATFIVHKKPAQSRVMVLEFYGRSMHQAAVVIDADGQIVDLRNRIREEGDYARLSALEEFNAKYVRAIEYQKKSDKHEGIPISVIIIQVDGDEPYLLEKCVQEIVDIVAPHDNVALLVAKDEKEAELFWEDRHRLSAIARRTSGFKINEDVVIPMQRIPDFALFLEQLNLECSATAYRQALQELGRLPGMALEDKDLNREFVNVTRVAQGGVPSSELSDEEMEERAVEFLRLMAERYDRLAPKIKKISDNMLVGRVVVASHMHAGDGNCHVNIPVNSNDLHMLEIAEEAAMRVMAEAQEMGGAVSGEHGIGITKIAF
;
A
#
# COMPACT_ATOMS: atom_id res chain seq x y z
N GLY A 1 25.22 -24.70 -36.27
CA GLY A 1 23.93 -24.52 -35.63
C GLY A 1 23.08 -23.54 -36.44
N VAL A 2 21.81 -23.78 -36.56
CA VAL A 2 20.86 -22.84 -37.20
C VAL A 2 20.73 -21.62 -36.27
N ARG A 3 21.08 -20.45 -36.75
CA ARG A 3 20.78 -19.18 -36.09
C ARG A 3 19.46 -18.65 -36.69
N SER A 4 18.47 -18.45 -35.88
CA SER A 4 17.26 -17.73 -36.24
C SER A 4 17.32 -16.32 -35.66
N VAL A 5 16.84 -15.34 -36.42
CA VAL A 5 16.64 -13.96 -35.95
C VAL A 5 15.14 -13.75 -35.84
N VAL A 6 14.73 -13.25 -34.67
CA VAL A 6 13.34 -12.84 -34.43
C VAL A 6 13.37 -11.34 -34.16
N GLU A 7 12.66 -10.59 -34.96
CA GLU A 7 12.48 -9.15 -34.76
C GLU A 7 11.17 -8.91 -34.05
N LEU A 8 11.23 -8.17 -32.94
CA LEU A 8 10.08 -7.80 -32.14
C LEU A 8 10.04 -6.29 -31.98
N HIS A 9 8.87 -5.71 -32.11
CA HIS A 9 8.68 -4.29 -31.78
C HIS A 9 8.65 -4.10 -30.26
N GLY A 10 9.04 -2.92 -29.76
CA GLY A 10 9.02 -2.62 -28.34
C GLY A 10 7.64 -2.81 -27.70
N SER A 11 6.56 -2.53 -28.45
CA SER A 11 5.17 -2.76 -28.03
C SER A 11 4.78 -4.24 -27.86
N GLU A 12 5.53 -5.16 -28.47
CA GLU A 12 5.32 -6.62 -28.32
C GLU A 12 6.06 -7.16 -27.10
N ILE A 13 7.14 -6.48 -26.69
CA ILE A 13 7.98 -6.89 -25.56
C ILE A 13 7.43 -6.34 -24.24
N ARG A 14 6.89 -5.11 -24.24
CA ARG A 14 6.39 -4.41 -23.05
C ARG A 14 4.88 -4.48 -22.96
N LEU A 15 4.38 -4.61 -21.74
CA LEU A 15 2.96 -4.43 -21.47
C LEU A 15 2.63 -2.93 -21.56
N PRO A 16 1.73 -2.49 -22.46
CA PRO A 16 1.43 -1.07 -22.64
C PRO A 16 0.56 -0.52 -21.48
N GLY A 17 0.58 0.81 -21.31
CA GLY A 17 -0.30 1.52 -20.38
C GLY A 17 0.16 1.54 -18.93
N LEU A 18 1.30 0.93 -18.61
CA LEU A 18 1.88 0.93 -17.27
C LEU A 18 3.04 1.93 -17.17
N GLY A 19 3.20 2.53 -15.99
CA GLY A 19 4.32 3.42 -15.70
C GLY A 19 5.65 2.67 -15.52
N LYS A 20 5.56 1.40 -15.13
CA LYS A 20 6.68 0.48 -14.97
C LYS A 20 6.94 -0.32 -16.25
N ASP A 21 8.21 -0.61 -16.50
CA ASP A 21 8.62 -1.44 -17.63
C ASP A 21 8.40 -2.92 -17.32
N VAL A 22 7.21 -3.42 -17.59
CA VAL A 22 6.83 -4.82 -17.38
C VAL A 22 6.88 -5.59 -18.69
N THR A 23 7.65 -6.69 -18.72
CA THR A 23 7.77 -7.54 -19.89
C THR A 23 6.47 -8.31 -20.16
N ASN A 24 6.05 -8.34 -21.41
CA ASN A 24 4.97 -9.22 -21.86
C ASN A 24 5.41 -10.69 -21.70
N LYS A 25 4.72 -11.42 -20.83
CA LYS A 25 5.04 -12.82 -20.52
C LYS A 25 4.76 -13.78 -21.68
N ALA A 26 3.99 -13.36 -22.67
CA ALA A 26 3.62 -14.17 -23.85
C ALA A 26 4.70 -14.23 -24.95
N LEU A 27 5.97 -13.95 -24.63
CA LEU A 27 7.07 -13.95 -25.62
C LEU A 27 7.51 -15.34 -26.11
N GLY A 28 6.80 -16.41 -25.75
CA GLY A 28 7.06 -17.74 -26.32
C GLY A 28 8.44 -18.34 -26.00
N GLY A 29 8.98 -18.08 -24.79
CA GLY A 29 10.28 -18.58 -24.35
C GLY A 29 11.46 -17.72 -24.79
N LEU A 30 11.24 -16.57 -25.42
CA LEU A 30 12.32 -15.63 -25.72
C LEU A 30 12.82 -14.97 -24.41
N PRO A 31 14.16 -14.74 -24.28
CA PRO A 31 14.71 -14.03 -23.13
C PRO A 31 14.10 -12.64 -22.97
N GLY A 32 13.82 -12.25 -21.73
CA GLY A 32 13.28 -10.94 -21.41
C GLY A 32 13.41 -10.63 -19.93
N MET A 33 13.20 -9.37 -19.56
CA MET A 33 13.13 -8.98 -18.15
C MET A 33 11.89 -9.52 -17.48
N GLN A 34 11.97 -9.77 -16.18
CA GLN A 34 10.84 -10.20 -15.34
C GLN A 34 10.16 -11.51 -15.82
N LYS A 35 10.93 -12.43 -16.36
CA LYS A 35 10.48 -13.77 -16.76
C LYS A 35 10.71 -14.82 -15.68
N GLU A 36 10.96 -14.39 -14.48
CA GLU A 36 10.86 -15.17 -13.24
C GLU A 36 11.83 -16.37 -13.18
N GLY A 37 13.01 -16.20 -13.77
CA GLY A 37 14.06 -17.24 -13.76
C GLY A 37 13.81 -18.41 -14.71
N VAL A 38 12.82 -18.35 -15.59
CA VAL A 38 12.52 -19.44 -16.54
C VAL A 38 13.43 -19.48 -17.75
N ASP A 39 14.18 -18.40 -18.01
CA ASP A 39 15.01 -18.24 -19.23
C ASP A 39 16.44 -18.79 -19.06
N GLY A 40 16.94 -18.87 -17.82
CA GLY A 40 18.29 -19.35 -17.54
C GLY A 40 18.98 -18.57 -16.42
N ILE A 41 20.31 -18.68 -16.39
CA ILE A 41 21.19 -18.01 -15.42
C ILE A 41 21.88 -16.85 -16.10
N ILE A 42 21.75 -15.63 -15.54
CA ILE A 42 22.46 -14.45 -16.03
C ILE A 42 23.91 -14.52 -15.53
N THR A 43 24.87 -14.56 -16.44
CA THR A 43 26.31 -14.58 -16.14
C THR A 43 26.96 -13.22 -16.23
N ASP A 44 26.44 -12.37 -17.09
CA ASP A 44 26.97 -11.02 -17.34
C ASP A 44 25.84 -10.04 -17.62
N ALA A 45 26.03 -8.79 -17.20
CA ALA A 45 25.10 -7.71 -17.48
C ALA A 45 25.84 -6.39 -17.77
N THR A 46 25.36 -5.66 -18.77
CA THR A 46 25.82 -4.30 -19.06
C THR A 46 24.72 -3.33 -18.72
N PHE A 47 25.02 -2.39 -17.82
CA PHE A 47 24.07 -1.37 -17.36
C PHE A 47 24.32 -0.02 -18.02
N ILE A 48 23.25 0.61 -18.46
CA ILE A 48 23.24 2.03 -18.83
C ILE A 48 22.96 2.79 -17.53
N VAL A 49 23.87 3.65 -17.13
CA VAL A 49 23.75 4.44 -15.90
C VAL A 49 23.53 5.92 -16.21
N HIS A 50 22.84 6.61 -15.30
CA HIS A 50 22.69 8.05 -15.37
C HIS A 50 23.83 8.75 -14.63
N LYS A 51 24.24 9.92 -15.15
CA LYS A 51 25.16 10.81 -14.42
C LYS A 51 24.47 11.22 -13.09
N LYS A 52 25.24 11.21 -11.98
CA LYS A 52 24.74 11.75 -10.73
C LYS A 52 24.41 13.23 -10.91
N PRO A 53 23.21 13.70 -10.54
CA PRO A 53 22.87 15.12 -10.62
C PRO A 53 23.73 15.97 -9.67
N ALA A 54 23.91 17.23 -10.01
CA ALA A 54 24.70 18.15 -9.17
C ALA A 54 23.97 18.53 -7.89
N GLN A 55 22.64 18.58 -7.93
CA GLN A 55 21.79 19.00 -6.81
C GLN A 55 20.52 18.17 -6.73
N SER A 56 19.97 18.06 -5.52
CA SER A 56 18.70 17.41 -5.24
C SER A 56 17.87 18.28 -4.29
N ARG A 57 16.54 18.16 -4.40
CA ARG A 57 15.60 18.66 -3.39
C ARG A 57 14.68 17.52 -2.99
N VAL A 58 14.50 17.36 -1.69
CA VAL A 58 13.61 16.33 -1.12
C VAL A 58 12.46 17.04 -0.42
N MET A 59 11.27 16.55 -0.67
CA MET A 59 10.03 17.05 -0.08
C MET A 59 9.28 15.90 0.57
N VAL A 60 8.50 16.23 1.59
CA VAL A 60 7.55 15.33 2.24
C VAL A 60 6.16 15.95 2.18
N LEU A 61 5.19 15.17 1.77
CA LEU A 61 3.78 15.47 1.86
C LEU A 61 3.16 14.57 2.93
N GLU A 62 2.54 15.16 3.93
CA GLU A 62 1.79 14.46 4.96
C GLU A 62 0.30 14.70 4.73
N PHE A 63 -0.44 13.64 4.43
CA PHE A 63 -1.87 13.71 4.19
C PHE A 63 -2.65 13.35 5.44
N TYR A 64 -3.70 14.11 5.70
CA TYR A 64 -4.58 13.96 6.83
C TYR A 64 -6.02 13.78 6.37
N GLY A 65 -6.86 13.18 7.19
CA GLY A 65 -8.25 12.92 6.88
C GLY A 65 -8.63 11.48 7.09
N ARG A 66 -9.63 11.01 6.34
CA ARG A 66 -10.23 9.70 6.55
C ARG A 66 -9.83 8.66 5.49
N SER A 67 -9.56 9.08 4.26
CA SER A 67 -9.31 8.18 3.14
C SER A 67 -8.03 8.52 2.40
N MET A 68 -7.25 7.50 2.07
CA MET A 68 -6.07 7.58 1.22
C MET A 68 -6.41 8.00 -0.22
N HIS A 69 -7.65 7.81 -0.66
CA HIS A 69 -8.10 8.28 -1.97
C HIS A 69 -7.81 9.77 -2.17
N GLN A 70 -7.95 10.58 -1.12
CA GLN A 70 -7.64 12.01 -1.17
C GLN A 70 -6.14 12.28 -1.40
N ALA A 71 -5.26 11.44 -0.83
CA ALA A 71 -3.82 11.51 -1.09
C ALA A 71 -3.48 11.06 -2.51
N ALA A 72 -4.11 9.99 -2.97
CA ALA A 72 -3.88 9.41 -4.29
C ALA A 72 -4.27 10.37 -5.44
N VAL A 73 -5.30 11.18 -5.26
CA VAL A 73 -5.72 12.20 -6.25
C VAL A 73 -4.61 13.22 -6.52
N VAL A 74 -3.78 13.57 -5.52
CA VAL A 74 -2.65 14.50 -5.71
C VAL A 74 -1.54 13.86 -6.56
N ILE A 75 -1.48 12.53 -6.62
CA ILE A 75 -0.51 11.78 -7.44
C ILE A 75 -1.01 11.65 -8.88
N ASP A 76 -2.31 11.59 -9.08
CA ASP A 76 -2.98 11.28 -10.35
C ASP A 76 -2.38 12.00 -11.57
N ALA A 77 -2.57 11.39 -12.75
CA ALA A 77 -1.98 11.84 -13.99
C ALA A 77 -2.61 13.13 -14.55
N ASP A 78 -3.82 13.50 -14.16
CA ASP A 78 -4.57 14.61 -14.77
C ASP A 78 -4.25 15.95 -14.07
N GLY A 79 -3.19 16.61 -14.53
CA GLY A 79 -2.75 17.91 -14.04
C GLY A 79 -2.05 17.90 -12.68
N GLN A 80 -1.70 16.72 -12.16
CA GLN A 80 -1.08 16.54 -10.86
C GLN A 80 0.43 16.19 -10.98
N ILE A 81 1.03 15.61 -9.94
CA ILE A 81 2.47 15.37 -9.87
C ILE A 81 2.96 14.42 -10.98
N VAL A 82 2.17 13.40 -11.36
CA VAL A 82 2.55 12.48 -12.43
C VAL A 82 2.54 13.16 -13.80
N ASP A 83 1.59 14.05 -14.04
CA ASP A 83 1.56 14.84 -15.27
C ASP A 83 2.78 15.77 -15.35
N LEU A 84 3.12 16.46 -14.26
CA LEU A 84 4.35 17.24 -14.16
C LEU A 84 5.58 16.39 -14.50
N ARG A 85 5.69 15.18 -13.92
CA ARG A 85 6.80 14.26 -14.23
C ARG A 85 6.87 13.92 -15.71
N ASN A 86 5.73 13.65 -16.36
CA ASN A 86 5.68 13.29 -17.77
C ASN A 86 6.10 14.47 -18.65
N ARG A 87 5.61 15.69 -18.36
CA ARG A 87 6.03 16.92 -19.05
C ARG A 87 7.54 17.14 -18.95
N ILE A 88 8.11 17.01 -17.75
CA ILE A 88 9.56 17.14 -17.52
C ILE A 88 10.34 16.14 -18.36
N ARG A 89 9.85 14.90 -18.51
CA ARG A 89 10.49 13.88 -19.34
C ARG A 89 10.47 14.21 -20.83
N GLU A 90 9.39 14.80 -21.32
CA GLU A 90 9.21 15.16 -22.73
C GLU A 90 10.02 16.39 -23.11
N GLU A 91 10.11 17.37 -22.24
CA GLU A 91 10.81 18.64 -22.49
C GLU A 91 12.35 18.51 -22.45
N GLY A 92 12.89 17.47 -21.81
CA GLY A 92 14.29 17.04 -21.90
C GLY A 92 15.37 17.89 -21.19
N ASP A 93 15.12 19.15 -20.93
CA ASP A 93 16.06 20.13 -20.37
C ASP A 93 15.73 20.59 -18.93
N TYR A 94 14.99 19.79 -18.23
CA TYR A 94 14.48 20.12 -16.90
C TYR A 94 15.16 19.35 -15.77
N ALA A 95 14.82 19.76 -14.53
CA ALA A 95 14.97 18.92 -13.37
C ALA A 95 14.28 17.55 -13.60
N ARG A 96 14.74 16.51 -12.92
CA ARG A 96 14.17 15.17 -12.99
C ARG A 96 13.44 14.88 -11.68
N LEU A 97 12.18 14.49 -11.75
CA LEU A 97 11.49 13.90 -10.62
C LEU A 97 11.97 12.44 -10.49
N SER A 98 12.94 12.22 -9.62
CA SER A 98 13.69 10.96 -9.52
C SER A 98 13.06 9.97 -8.55
N ALA A 99 12.26 10.45 -7.59
CA ALA A 99 11.50 9.60 -6.70
C ALA A 99 10.13 10.21 -6.38
N LEU A 100 9.14 9.33 -6.28
CA LEU A 100 7.81 9.61 -5.77
C LEU A 100 7.37 8.35 -5.02
N GLU A 101 7.63 8.33 -3.70
CA GLU A 101 7.42 7.19 -2.82
C GLU A 101 6.25 7.44 -1.89
N GLU A 102 5.31 6.52 -1.83
CA GLU A 102 4.16 6.59 -0.93
C GLU A 102 4.19 5.46 0.08
N PHE A 103 3.76 5.72 1.30
CA PHE A 103 3.42 4.70 2.28
C PHE A 103 2.18 5.07 3.09
N ASN A 104 1.31 4.08 3.25
CA ASN A 104 -0.03 4.28 3.80
C ASN A 104 -0.07 4.32 5.33
N ALA A 105 -1.26 4.57 5.90
CA ALA A 105 -1.49 4.67 7.34
C ALA A 105 -0.99 3.45 8.13
N LYS A 106 -1.02 2.25 7.56
CA LYS A 106 -0.56 1.04 8.25
C LYS A 106 0.95 1.06 8.44
N TYR A 107 1.68 1.57 7.45
CA TYR A 107 3.12 1.80 7.57
C TYR A 107 3.45 2.98 8.46
N VAL A 108 2.74 4.11 8.33
CA VAL A 108 2.90 5.29 9.19
C VAL A 108 2.85 4.89 10.66
N ARG A 109 1.89 4.03 11.03
CA ARG A 109 1.79 3.49 12.41
C ARG A 109 2.89 2.48 12.74
N ALA A 110 3.21 1.57 11.83
CA ALA A 110 4.21 0.52 12.07
C ALA A 110 5.63 1.04 12.28
N ILE A 111 5.99 2.14 11.61
CA ILE A 111 7.29 2.79 11.78
C ILE A 111 7.31 3.80 12.92
N GLU A 112 6.17 4.03 13.60
CA GLU A 112 6.00 5.09 14.58
C GLU A 112 6.41 6.46 14.02
N TYR A 113 5.85 6.77 12.84
CA TYR A 113 6.20 7.97 12.10
C TYR A 113 6.04 9.22 12.96
N GLN A 114 7.08 10.02 12.97
CA GLN A 114 7.06 11.33 13.62
C GLN A 114 6.70 12.38 12.59
N LYS A 115 5.50 12.97 12.70
CA LYS A 115 5.06 14.02 11.80
C LYS A 115 6.07 15.18 11.77
N LYS A 116 6.26 15.75 10.59
CA LYS A 116 7.22 16.82 10.34
C LYS A 116 6.55 18.20 10.40
N SER A 117 5.22 18.28 10.31
CA SER A 117 4.45 19.50 10.28
C SER A 117 3.47 19.58 11.45
N ASP A 118 3.32 20.78 12.00
CA ASP A 118 2.28 21.09 13.00
C ASP A 118 1.01 21.69 12.38
N LYS A 119 0.91 21.72 11.03
CA LYS A 119 -0.24 22.28 10.32
C LYS A 119 -1.56 21.54 10.65
N HIS A 120 -1.49 20.24 10.90
CA HIS A 120 -2.64 19.41 11.19
C HIS A 120 -2.45 18.63 12.49
N GLU A 121 -3.56 18.33 13.16
CA GLU A 121 -3.56 17.43 14.32
C GLU A 121 -3.60 15.95 13.88
N GLY A 122 -3.20 15.06 14.77
CA GLY A 122 -3.25 13.62 14.54
C GLY A 122 -2.04 13.06 13.80
N ILE A 123 -2.20 11.83 13.32
CA ILE A 123 -1.19 11.08 12.57
C ILE A 123 -1.56 11.09 11.09
N PRO A 124 -0.62 11.31 10.18
CA PRO A 124 -0.90 11.23 8.74
C PRO A 124 -1.49 9.86 8.33
N ILE A 125 -2.42 9.89 7.41
CA ILE A 125 -3.01 8.67 6.80
C ILE A 125 -2.19 8.17 5.61
N SER A 126 -1.38 9.04 5.01
CA SER A 126 -0.41 8.71 3.98
C SER A 126 0.72 9.72 4.01
N VAL A 127 1.91 9.26 3.68
CA VAL A 127 3.11 10.11 3.52
C VAL A 127 3.70 9.86 2.14
N ILE A 128 4.04 10.94 1.44
CA ILE A 128 4.70 10.88 0.15
C ILE A 128 6.05 11.58 0.24
N ILE A 129 7.10 10.89 -0.17
CA ILE A 129 8.44 11.47 -0.33
C ILE A 129 8.67 11.73 -1.81
N ILE A 130 9.06 12.96 -2.14
CA ILE A 130 9.36 13.38 -3.49
C ILE A 130 10.82 13.82 -3.54
N GLN A 131 11.56 13.34 -4.54
CA GLN A 131 12.90 13.83 -4.83
C GLN A 131 12.96 14.39 -6.25
N VAL A 132 13.48 15.60 -6.34
CA VAL A 132 13.74 16.29 -7.61
C VAL A 132 15.24 16.50 -7.73
N ASP A 133 15.80 16.07 -8.85
CA ASP A 133 17.24 16.15 -9.17
C ASP A 133 17.48 17.06 -10.36
N GLY A 134 18.58 17.80 -10.36
CA GLY A 134 18.94 18.65 -11.48
C GLY A 134 20.39 19.16 -11.42
N ASP A 135 20.89 19.59 -12.57
CA ASP A 135 22.21 20.22 -12.68
C ASP A 135 22.11 21.75 -12.60
N GLU A 136 20.95 22.32 -13.00
CA GLU A 136 20.69 23.76 -13.01
C GLU A 136 19.81 24.19 -11.83
N PRO A 137 20.33 25.01 -10.88
CA PRO A 137 19.58 25.42 -9.69
C PRO A 137 18.22 26.05 -9.99
N TYR A 138 18.15 26.89 -11.02
CA TYR A 138 16.91 27.57 -11.39
C TYR A 138 15.80 26.59 -11.83
N LEU A 139 16.15 25.60 -12.62
CA LEU A 139 15.19 24.59 -13.11
C LEU A 139 14.73 23.69 -11.96
N LEU A 140 15.63 23.39 -11.03
CA LEU A 140 15.33 22.62 -9.84
C LEU A 140 14.30 23.36 -8.96
N GLU A 141 14.55 24.62 -8.64
CA GLU A 141 13.64 25.43 -7.83
C GLU A 141 12.30 25.68 -8.54
N LYS A 142 12.30 25.83 -9.87
CA LYS A 142 11.08 25.93 -10.66
C LYS A 142 10.23 24.65 -10.50
N CYS A 143 10.83 23.47 -10.62
CA CYS A 143 10.12 22.19 -10.44
C CYS A 143 9.56 22.04 -9.02
N VAL A 144 10.32 22.44 -8.00
CA VAL A 144 9.84 22.47 -6.60
C VAL A 144 8.64 23.39 -6.46
N GLN A 145 8.67 24.59 -7.06
CA GLN A 145 7.55 25.53 -7.00
C GLN A 145 6.31 24.97 -7.71
N GLU A 146 6.45 24.33 -8.85
CA GLU A 146 5.31 23.69 -9.55
C GLU A 146 4.67 22.60 -8.68
N ILE A 147 5.46 21.82 -7.94
CA ILE A 147 4.92 20.83 -6.97
C ILE A 147 4.17 21.53 -5.83
N VAL A 148 4.74 22.61 -5.29
CA VAL A 148 4.07 23.42 -4.26
C VAL A 148 2.74 23.95 -4.76
N ASP A 149 2.68 24.46 -6.00
CA ASP A 149 1.47 25.01 -6.61
C ASP A 149 0.39 23.93 -6.86
N ILE A 150 0.80 22.71 -7.22
CA ILE A 150 -0.09 21.54 -7.35
C ILE A 150 -0.72 21.19 -5.99
N VAL A 151 0.06 21.20 -4.92
CA VAL A 151 -0.37 20.80 -3.58
C VAL A 151 -1.18 21.88 -2.87
N ALA A 152 -0.92 23.16 -3.17
CA ALA A 152 -1.50 24.32 -2.47
C ALA A 152 -3.05 24.33 -2.38
N PRO A 153 -3.82 23.89 -3.39
CA PRO A 153 -5.28 23.84 -3.32
C PRO A 153 -5.84 22.79 -2.34
N HIS A 154 -5.03 21.86 -1.86
CA HIS A 154 -5.48 20.76 -1.02
C HIS A 154 -5.30 21.10 0.46
N ASP A 155 -6.41 21.25 1.18
CA ASP A 155 -6.41 21.67 2.58
C ASP A 155 -5.91 20.58 3.55
N ASN A 156 -6.04 19.32 3.17
CA ASN A 156 -5.74 18.16 4.01
C ASN A 156 -4.30 17.67 3.91
N VAL A 157 -3.40 18.45 3.35
CA VAL A 157 -1.99 18.10 3.16
C VAL A 157 -1.06 19.15 3.76
N ALA A 158 0.03 18.69 4.35
CA ALA A 158 1.18 19.50 4.72
C ALA A 158 2.36 19.15 3.82
N LEU A 159 2.95 20.14 3.14
CA LEU A 159 4.13 20.00 2.33
C LEU A 159 5.32 20.64 3.04
N LEU A 160 6.41 19.91 3.12
CA LEU A 160 7.69 20.38 3.66
C LEU A 160 8.80 20.15 2.63
N VAL A 161 9.62 21.15 2.42
CA VAL A 161 10.84 21.05 1.60
C VAL A 161 12.03 20.98 2.54
N ALA A 162 12.89 19.99 2.38
CA ALA A 162 14.08 19.84 3.20
C ALA A 162 14.99 21.08 3.06
N LYS A 163 15.42 21.63 4.19
CA LYS A 163 16.26 22.83 4.25
C LYS A 163 17.70 22.57 3.83
N ASP A 164 18.15 21.34 4.11
CA ASP A 164 19.52 20.90 3.85
C ASP A 164 19.57 19.38 3.62
N GLU A 165 20.74 18.87 3.28
CA GLU A 165 20.98 17.44 3.02
C GLU A 165 20.68 16.56 4.25
N LYS A 166 20.95 17.05 5.45
CA LYS A 166 20.68 16.31 6.68
C LYS A 166 19.17 16.12 6.92
N GLU A 167 18.37 17.14 6.67
CA GLU A 167 16.91 17.03 6.77
C GLU A 167 16.36 16.12 5.66
N ALA A 168 16.94 16.17 4.45
CA ALA A 168 16.60 15.25 3.37
C ALA A 168 16.88 13.79 3.73
N GLU A 169 18.03 13.50 4.37
CA GLU A 169 18.35 12.16 4.87
C GLU A 169 17.34 11.67 5.90
N LEU A 170 16.90 12.54 6.83
CA LEU A 170 15.88 12.21 7.83
C LEU A 170 14.53 11.85 7.18
N PHE A 171 14.15 12.49 6.07
CA PHE A 171 12.94 12.12 5.33
C PHE A 171 13.08 10.73 4.73
N TRP A 172 14.24 10.38 4.20
CA TRP A 172 14.51 9.06 3.63
C TRP A 172 14.63 7.95 4.69
N GLU A 173 15.05 8.24 5.92
CA GLU A 173 15.11 7.26 6.99
C GLU A 173 13.76 6.59 7.26
N ASP A 174 12.67 7.35 7.19
CA ASP A 174 11.32 6.79 7.37
C ASP A 174 11.01 5.74 6.30
N ARG A 175 11.44 5.97 5.05
CA ARG A 175 11.27 5.00 3.95
C ARG A 175 12.07 3.71 4.20
N HIS A 176 13.27 3.80 4.75
CA HIS A 176 14.11 2.65 5.06
C HIS A 176 13.55 1.81 6.22
N ARG A 177 12.70 2.39 7.07
CA ARG A 177 12.08 1.70 8.22
C ARG A 177 10.84 0.87 7.86
N LEU A 178 10.39 0.83 6.62
CA LEU A 178 9.16 0.14 6.21
C LEU A 178 9.17 -1.37 6.50
N SER A 179 10.34 -2.00 6.67
CA SER A 179 10.45 -3.38 7.15
C SER A 179 9.83 -3.60 8.54
N ALA A 180 9.60 -2.53 9.31
CA ALA A 180 9.00 -2.58 10.64
C ALA A 180 7.58 -3.18 10.65
N ILE A 181 6.85 -3.17 9.53
CA ILE A 181 5.51 -3.79 9.43
C ILE A 181 5.52 -5.27 9.85
N ALA A 182 6.61 -5.99 9.58
CA ALA A 182 6.75 -7.39 9.97
C ALA A 182 6.87 -7.63 11.50
N ARG A 183 7.17 -6.58 12.28
CA ARG A 183 7.26 -6.67 13.76
C ARG A 183 5.91 -6.89 14.43
N ARG A 184 4.82 -6.62 13.71
CA ARG A 184 3.46 -6.83 14.20
C ARG A 184 3.16 -8.31 14.49
N THR A 185 3.84 -9.20 13.80
CA THR A 185 3.66 -10.66 13.84
C THR A 185 4.98 -11.37 14.15
N SER A 186 5.06 -12.66 13.84
CA SER A 186 6.27 -13.46 13.98
C SER A 186 7.41 -13.15 12.99
N GLY A 187 7.33 -12.03 12.28
CA GLY A 187 8.32 -11.61 11.28
C GLY A 187 8.05 -12.15 9.88
N PHE A 188 7.04 -13.00 9.69
CA PHE A 188 6.60 -13.47 8.38
C PHE A 188 5.56 -12.53 7.79
N LYS A 189 5.58 -12.36 6.48
CA LYS A 189 4.58 -11.59 5.72
C LYS A 189 4.40 -12.18 4.33
N ILE A 190 3.17 -12.17 3.84
CA ILE A 190 2.90 -12.30 2.41
C ILE A 190 3.26 -10.95 1.77
N ASN A 191 4.00 -11.00 0.69
CA ASN A 191 4.50 -9.80 0.02
C ASN A 191 4.13 -9.87 -1.47
N GLU A 192 3.12 -9.11 -1.84
CA GLU A 192 2.68 -8.97 -3.21
C GLU A 192 3.25 -7.70 -3.84
N ASP A 193 3.61 -7.80 -5.09
CA ASP A 193 4.22 -6.76 -5.90
C ASP A 193 3.41 -6.66 -7.18
N VAL A 194 2.60 -5.61 -7.26
CA VAL A 194 1.69 -5.37 -8.39
C VAL A 194 2.00 -4.03 -9.05
N VAL A 195 1.62 -3.89 -10.31
CA VAL A 195 1.69 -2.61 -11.02
C VAL A 195 0.30 -2.18 -11.40
N ILE A 196 -0.07 -0.99 -11.01
CA ILE A 196 -1.38 -0.39 -11.28
C ILE A 196 -1.22 0.71 -12.33
N PRO A 197 -2.09 0.79 -13.34
CA PRO A 197 -2.11 1.95 -14.23
C PRO A 197 -2.27 3.23 -13.41
N MET A 198 -1.49 4.26 -13.75
CA MET A 198 -1.37 5.47 -12.93
C MET A 198 -2.72 6.10 -12.61
N GLN A 199 -3.64 6.13 -13.58
CA GLN A 199 -4.99 6.71 -13.44
C GLN A 199 -5.90 5.87 -12.51
N ARG A 200 -5.50 4.63 -12.19
CA ARG A 200 -6.27 3.72 -11.33
C ARG A 200 -5.73 3.65 -9.90
N ILE A 201 -4.65 4.38 -9.59
CA ILE A 201 -4.08 4.43 -8.23
C ILE A 201 -5.12 4.87 -7.19
N PRO A 202 -5.94 5.92 -7.41
CA PRO A 202 -6.98 6.30 -6.46
C PRO A 202 -8.02 5.20 -6.21
N ASP A 203 -8.45 4.49 -7.25
CA ASP A 203 -9.40 3.37 -7.12
C ASP A 203 -8.78 2.21 -6.35
N PHE A 204 -7.50 1.92 -6.59
CA PHE A 204 -6.77 0.87 -5.89
C PHE A 204 -6.58 1.21 -4.40
N ALA A 205 -6.37 2.48 -4.06
CA ALA A 205 -6.34 2.92 -2.67
C ALA A 205 -7.67 2.66 -1.95
N LEU A 206 -8.81 2.97 -2.59
CA LEU A 206 -10.14 2.66 -2.05
C LEU A 206 -10.38 1.16 -1.89
N PHE A 207 -9.93 0.35 -2.86
CA PHE A 207 -9.99 -1.10 -2.75
C PHE A 207 -9.22 -1.62 -1.53
N LEU A 208 -8.00 -1.14 -1.28
CA LEU A 208 -7.21 -1.54 -0.11
C LEU A 208 -7.85 -1.12 1.22
N GLU A 209 -8.48 0.06 1.28
CA GLU A 209 -9.25 0.49 2.45
C GLU A 209 -10.44 -0.43 2.69
N GLN A 210 -11.19 -0.76 1.64
CA GLN A 210 -12.32 -1.68 1.73
C GLN A 210 -11.87 -3.07 2.19
N LEU A 211 -10.78 -3.58 1.64
CA LEU A 211 -10.21 -4.87 2.02
C LEU A 211 -9.80 -4.90 3.50
N ASN A 212 -9.16 -3.84 4.01
CA ASN A 212 -8.81 -3.72 5.42
C ASN A 212 -10.05 -3.69 6.33
N LEU A 213 -11.10 -2.96 5.95
CA LEU A 213 -12.36 -2.93 6.68
C LEU A 213 -12.99 -4.34 6.78
N GLU A 214 -13.03 -5.08 5.69
CA GLU A 214 -13.57 -6.43 5.63
C GLU A 214 -12.74 -7.43 6.47
N CYS A 215 -11.40 -7.31 6.43
CA CYS A 215 -10.51 -8.10 7.28
C CYS A 215 -10.74 -7.80 8.78
N SER A 216 -10.88 -6.53 9.16
CA SER A 216 -11.18 -6.11 10.54
C SER A 216 -12.53 -6.63 10.99
N ALA A 217 -13.55 -6.50 10.15
CA ALA A 217 -14.89 -7.04 10.42
C ALA A 217 -14.90 -8.57 10.52
N THR A 218 -14.09 -9.26 9.72
CA THR A 218 -13.96 -10.72 9.78
C THR A 218 -13.37 -11.17 11.12
N ALA A 219 -12.30 -10.53 11.59
CA ALA A 219 -11.72 -10.81 12.90
C ALA A 219 -12.71 -10.54 14.05
N TYR A 220 -13.44 -9.43 13.95
CA TYR A 220 -14.46 -9.10 14.94
C TYR A 220 -15.63 -10.10 14.93
N ARG A 221 -16.12 -10.48 13.77
CA ARG A 221 -17.17 -11.52 13.64
C ARG A 221 -16.75 -12.83 14.31
N GLN A 222 -15.49 -13.24 14.14
CA GLN A 222 -14.94 -14.43 14.81
C GLN A 222 -14.91 -14.28 16.32
N ALA A 223 -14.47 -13.12 16.83
CA ALA A 223 -14.50 -12.82 18.25
C ALA A 223 -15.92 -12.90 18.83
N LEU A 224 -16.94 -12.41 18.11
CA LEU A 224 -18.35 -12.54 18.52
C LEU A 224 -18.82 -14.00 18.50
N GLN A 225 -18.37 -14.82 17.57
CA GLN A 225 -18.67 -16.26 17.56
C GLN A 225 -18.05 -16.98 18.76
N GLU A 226 -16.80 -16.68 19.09
CA GLU A 226 -16.15 -17.22 20.29
C GLU A 226 -16.86 -16.77 21.55
N LEU A 227 -17.23 -15.49 21.65
CA LEU A 227 -17.98 -14.92 22.76
C LEU A 227 -19.31 -15.67 22.95
N GLY A 228 -20.08 -15.88 21.90
CA GLY A 228 -21.37 -16.60 21.96
C GLY A 228 -21.26 -18.06 22.39
N ARG A 229 -20.08 -18.68 22.23
CA ARG A 229 -19.82 -20.08 22.67
C ARG A 229 -19.34 -20.19 24.12
N LEU A 230 -19.09 -19.07 24.81
CA LEU A 230 -18.62 -19.13 26.20
C LEU A 230 -19.69 -19.72 27.11
N PRO A 231 -19.36 -20.73 27.92
CA PRO A 231 -20.27 -21.23 28.96
C PRO A 231 -20.64 -20.12 29.94
N GLY A 232 -21.93 -19.82 30.06
CA GLY A 232 -22.44 -18.73 30.88
C GLY A 232 -22.80 -17.45 30.13
N MET A 233 -22.54 -17.39 28.81
CA MET A 233 -23.13 -16.39 27.93
C MET A 233 -24.63 -16.71 27.73
N ALA A 234 -25.47 -15.69 27.70
CA ALA A 234 -26.89 -15.88 27.40
C ALA A 234 -27.05 -16.31 25.93
N LEU A 235 -27.73 -17.42 25.69
CA LEU A 235 -27.94 -17.98 24.33
C LEU A 235 -28.67 -17.01 23.38
N GLU A 236 -29.45 -16.07 23.92
CA GLU A 236 -30.24 -15.09 23.18
C GLU A 236 -29.89 -13.65 23.59
N ASP A 237 -28.61 -13.35 23.82
CA ASP A 237 -28.21 -11.96 24.04
C ASP A 237 -28.52 -11.13 22.78
N LYS A 238 -29.48 -10.20 22.91
CA LYS A 238 -30.00 -9.42 21.78
C LYS A 238 -28.93 -8.47 21.21
N ASP A 239 -28.04 -7.95 22.05
CA ASP A 239 -26.99 -7.03 21.61
C ASP A 239 -25.92 -7.79 20.85
N LEU A 240 -25.52 -8.97 21.37
CA LEU A 240 -24.58 -9.85 20.67
C LEU A 240 -25.11 -10.27 19.30
N ASN A 241 -26.39 -10.71 19.21
CA ASN A 241 -26.99 -11.13 17.97
C ASN A 241 -27.10 -10.00 16.95
N ARG A 242 -27.51 -8.80 17.40
CA ARG A 242 -27.59 -7.60 16.56
C ARG A 242 -26.21 -7.22 16.02
N GLU A 243 -25.20 -7.21 16.91
CA GLU A 243 -23.84 -6.86 16.56
C GLU A 243 -23.25 -7.87 15.56
N PHE A 244 -23.49 -9.16 15.78
CA PHE A 244 -23.05 -10.21 14.86
C PHE A 244 -23.63 -10.05 13.44
N VAL A 245 -24.90 -9.71 13.31
CA VAL A 245 -25.53 -9.44 12.01
C VAL A 245 -24.91 -8.22 11.34
N ASN A 246 -24.72 -7.14 12.09
CA ASN A 246 -24.13 -5.90 11.56
C ASN A 246 -22.69 -6.14 11.06
N VAL A 247 -21.87 -6.79 11.86
CA VAL A 247 -20.46 -7.06 11.51
C VAL A 247 -20.36 -8.05 10.34
N THR A 248 -21.27 -9.03 10.27
CA THR A 248 -21.33 -9.96 9.13
C THR A 248 -21.60 -9.21 7.82
N ARG A 249 -22.49 -8.23 7.83
CA ARG A 249 -22.75 -7.37 6.67
C ARG A 249 -21.49 -6.61 6.23
N VAL A 250 -20.75 -6.05 7.19
CA VAL A 250 -19.49 -5.33 6.90
C VAL A 250 -18.44 -6.28 6.33
N ALA A 251 -18.25 -7.45 6.94
CA ALA A 251 -17.30 -8.47 6.47
C ALA A 251 -17.59 -9.01 5.05
N GLN A 252 -18.82 -8.83 4.58
CA GLN A 252 -19.27 -9.19 3.22
C GLN A 252 -19.26 -8.01 2.23
N GLY A 253 -18.62 -6.90 2.59
CA GLY A 253 -18.56 -5.72 1.73
C GLY A 253 -19.86 -4.90 1.66
N GLY A 254 -20.82 -5.15 2.55
CA GLY A 254 -22.12 -4.47 2.56
C GLY A 254 -22.10 -3.04 3.16
N VAL A 255 -20.93 -2.54 3.55
CA VAL A 255 -20.70 -1.17 4.02
C VAL A 255 -19.40 -0.67 3.38
N PRO A 256 -19.43 0.48 2.71
CA PRO A 256 -18.23 1.03 2.06
C PRO A 256 -17.26 1.63 3.09
N SER A 257 -15.96 1.59 2.79
CA SER A 257 -14.90 2.17 3.63
C SER A 257 -15.03 3.70 3.80
N SER A 258 -15.73 4.37 2.90
CA SER A 258 -16.07 5.79 3.03
C SER A 258 -17.04 6.10 4.19
N GLU A 259 -17.87 5.13 4.59
CA GLU A 259 -18.82 5.26 5.70
C GLU A 259 -18.22 4.76 7.03
N LEU A 260 -17.37 3.74 6.98
CA LEU A 260 -16.77 3.09 8.15
C LEU A 260 -15.33 2.67 7.83
N SER A 261 -14.34 3.21 8.55
CA SER A 261 -12.95 2.78 8.39
C SER A 261 -12.67 1.48 9.17
N ASP A 262 -11.57 0.82 8.83
CA ASP A 262 -11.14 -0.37 9.58
C ASP A 262 -10.69 -0.04 11.01
N GLU A 263 -10.18 1.17 11.24
CA GLU A 263 -9.88 1.67 12.59
C GLU A 263 -11.15 1.87 13.42
N GLU A 264 -12.16 2.52 12.86
CA GLU A 264 -13.47 2.69 13.53
C GLU A 264 -14.13 1.33 13.83
N MET A 265 -13.96 0.35 12.92
CA MET A 265 -14.44 -1.02 13.15
C MET A 265 -13.68 -1.69 14.30
N GLU A 266 -12.37 -1.49 14.41
CA GLU A 266 -11.57 -2.00 15.51
C GLU A 266 -11.97 -1.37 16.85
N GLU A 267 -12.10 -0.05 16.90
CA GLU A 267 -12.54 0.68 18.09
C GLU A 267 -13.91 0.19 18.56
N ARG A 268 -14.83 0.02 17.61
CA ARG A 268 -16.17 -0.54 17.89
C ARG A 268 -16.09 -1.95 18.46
N ALA A 269 -15.23 -2.79 17.92
CA ALA A 269 -15.05 -4.15 18.40
C ALA A 269 -14.52 -4.19 19.83
N VAL A 270 -13.48 -3.42 20.11
CA VAL A 270 -12.87 -3.32 21.45
C VAL A 270 -13.89 -2.79 22.46
N GLU A 271 -14.61 -1.74 22.11
CA GLU A 271 -15.61 -1.14 22.99
C GLU A 271 -16.79 -2.08 23.28
N PHE A 272 -17.30 -2.77 22.26
CA PHE A 272 -18.36 -3.75 22.46
C PHE A 272 -17.92 -4.91 23.38
N LEU A 273 -16.72 -5.47 23.14
CA LEU A 273 -16.19 -6.54 23.97
C LEU A 273 -15.93 -6.07 25.40
N ARG A 274 -15.51 -4.81 25.61
CA ARG A 274 -15.37 -4.19 26.93
C ARG A 274 -16.71 -4.11 27.65
N LEU A 275 -17.77 -3.64 26.99
CA LEU A 275 -19.13 -3.57 27.55
C LEU A 275 -19.69 -4.95 27.87
N MET A 276 -19.40 -5.96 27.04
CA MET A 276 -19.78 -7.34 27.32
C MET A 276 -19.04 -7.90 28.54
N ALA A 277 -17.76 -7.57 28.73
CA ALA A 277 -17.00 -7.96 29.91
C ALA A 277 -17.56 -7.34 31.21
N GLU A 278 -18.05 -6.09 31.17
CA GLU A 278 -18.72 -5.45 32.30
C GLU A 278 -20.07 -6.10 32.60
N ARG A 279 -20.84 -6.45 31.58
CA ARG A 279 -22.14 -7.12 31.73
C ARG A 279 -22.00 -8.55 32.25
N TYR A 280 -21.01 -9.27 31.83
CA TYR A 280 -20.73 -10.66 32.18
C TYR A 280 -19.45 -10.77 33.01
N ASP A 281 -19.46 -10.14 34.18
CA ASP A 281 -18.31 -10.00 35.09
C ASP A 281 -17.54 -11.31 35.33
N ARG A 282 -18.24 -12.44 35.51
CA ARG A 282 -17.62 -13.77 35.69
C ARG A 282 -16.86 -14.26 34.43
N LEU A 283 -17.18 -13.72 33.27
CA LEU A 283 -16.56 -14.05 32.00
C LEU A 283 -15.51 -13.01 31.55
N ALA A 284 -15.40 -11.89 32.25
CA ALA A 284 -14.54 -10.77 31.90
C ALA A 284 -13.09 -11.17 31.51
N PRO A 285 -12.39 -12.07 32.24
CA PRO A 285 -11.05 -12.49 31.86
C PRO A 285 -11.01 -13.25 30.51
N LYS A 286 -12.06 -14.04 30.20
CA LYS A 286 -12.16 -14.77 28.94
C LYS A 286 -12.49 -13.84 27.79
N ILE A 287 -13.40 -12.88 28.01
CA ILE A 287 -13.79 -11.87 27.01
C ILE A 287 -12.58 -10.99 26.69
N LYS A 288 -11.82 -10.57 27.69
CA LYS A 288 -10.56 -9.85 27.46
C LYS A 288 -9.60 -10.65 26.59
N LYS A 289 -9.42 -11.95 26.87
CA LYS A 289 -8.56 -12.82 26.04
C LYS A 289 -9.05 -12.91 24.59
N ILE A 290 -10.37 -12.97 24.36
CA ILE A 290 -10.95 -12.94 23.01
C ILE A 290 -10.62 -11.62 22.31
N SER A 291 -10.75 -10.49 23.01
CA SER A 291 -10.39 -9.18 22.48
C SER A 291 -8.90 -9.09 22.11
N ASP A 292 -8.04 -9.54 23.01
CA ASP A 292 -6.57 -9.54 22.77
C ASP A 292 -6.21 -10.45 21.57
N ASN A 293 -6.81 -11.64 21.48
CA ASN A 293 -6.60 -12.56 20.36
C ASN A 293 -7.11 -11.95 19.05
N MET A 294 -8.26 -11.30 19.03
CA MET A 294 -8.79 -10.61 17.84
C MET A 294 -7.80 -9.57 17.31
N LEU A 295 -7.26 -8.74 18.20
CA LEU A 295 -6.30 -7.71 17.80
C LEU A 295 -5.00 -8.28 17.24
N VAL A 296 -4.51 -9.39 17.79
CA VAL A 296 -3.29 -10.06 17.35
C VAL A 296 -3.51 -10.85 16.05
N GLY A 297 -4.65 -11.55 15.94
CA GLY A 297 -4.99 -12.41 14.79
C GLY A 297 -5.59 -11.65 13.60
N ARG A 298 -5.85 -10.35 13.72
CA ARG A 298 -6.40 -9.54 12.65
C ARG A 298 -5.42 -9.41 11.48
N VAL A 299 -5.86 -9.75 10.28
CA VAL A 299 -5.13 -9.50 9.05
C VAL A 299 -5.12 -8.00 8.73
N VAL A 300 -3.96 -7.47 8.39
CA VAL A 300 -3.74 -6.08 7.99
C VAL A 300 -3.04 -6.06 6.65
N VAL A 301 -3.60 -5.32 5.72
CA VAL A 301 -3.05 -5.13 4.38
C VAL A 301 -2.38 -3.75 4.33
N ALA A 302 -1.06 -3.74 4.36
CA ALA A 302 -0.28 -2.51 4.26
C ALA A 302 0.31 -2.35 2.87
N SER A 303 0.33 -1.12 2.35
CA SER A 303 0.93 -0.83 1.05
C SER A 303 1.94 0.30 1.14
N HIS A 304 2.97 0.18 0.33
CA HIS A 304 3.83 1.28 -0.06
C HIS A 304 4.09 1.17 -1.56
N MET A 305 4.32 2.27 -2.22
CA MET A 305 4.45 2.24 -3.67
C MET A 305 5.52 3.20 -4.19
N HIS A 306 6.12 2.79 -5.30
CA HIS A 306 6.77 3.70 -6.21
C HIS A 306 5.67 4.40 -7.02
N ALA A 307 5.06 5.41 -6.38
CA ALA A 307 3.87 6.05 -6.91
C ALA A 307 4.13 6.74 -8.27
N GLY A 308 5.40 7.01 -8.58
CA GLY A 308 5.82 7.56 -9.86
C GLY A 308 5.70 6.60 -11.05
N ASP A 309 5.57 5.29 -10.84
CA ASP A 309 5.45 4.30 -11.91
C ASP A 309 4.32 3.27 -11.69
N GLY A 310 3.56 3.44 -10.60
CA GLY A 310 2.40 2.61 -10.28
C GLY A 310 2.74 1.25 -9.65
N ASN A 311 4.00 1.00 -9.32
CA ASN A 311 4.40 -0.23 -8.65
C ASN A 311 4.05 -0.19 -7.16
N CYS A 312 3.16 -1.05 -6.75
CA CYS A 312 2.66 -1.14 -5.38
C CYS A 312 3.11 -2.45 -4.72
N HIS A 313 3.80 -2.31 -3.59
CA HIS A 313 4.15 -3.43 -2.73
C HIS A 313 3.10 -3.56 -1.63
N VAL A 314 2.37 -4.67 -1.66
CA VAL A 314 1.35 -4.98 -0.66
C VAL A 314 1.92 -6.01 0.30
N ASN A 315 1.95 -5.66 1.59
CA ASN A 315 2.51 -6.51 2.63
C ASN A 315 1.43 -6.87 3.65
N ILE A 316 1.26 -8.17 3.86
CA ILE A 316 0.27 -8.74 4.77
C ILE A 316 1.03 -9.51 5.85
N PRO A 317 1.30 -8.89 7.02
CA PRO A 317 1.97 -9.58 8.13
C PRO A 317 1.09 -10.68 8.70
N VAL A 318 1.65 -11.88 8.89
CA VAL A 318 0.95 -13.04 9.44
C VAL A 318 1.80 -13.76 10.48
N ASN A 319 1.14 -14.40 11.44
CA ASN A 319 1.76 -15.34 12.35
C ASN A 319 1.80 -16.72 11.68
N SER A 320 2.98 -17.20 11.34
CA SER A 320 3.17 -18.45 10.57
C SER A 320 2.60 -19.71 11.24
N ASN A 321 2.32 -19.67 12.54
CA ASN A 321 1.70 -20.76 13.30
C ASN A 321 0.16 -20.64 13.37
N ASP A 322 -0.41 -19.53 12.88
CA ASP A 322 -1.84 -19.30 12.84
C ASP A 322 -2.35 -19.58 11.42
N LEU A 323 -2.73 -20.85 11.19
CA LEU A 323 -3.20 -21.30 9.88
C LEU A 323 -4.44 -20.55 9.42
N HIS A 324 -5.30 -20.16 10.34
CA HIS A 324 -6.51 -19.42 9.98
C HIS A 324 -6.21 -17.98 9.57
N MET A 325 -5.31 -17.30 10.28
CA MET A 325 -4.81 -15.99 9.85
C MET A 325 -4.13 -16.08 8.48
N LEU A 326 -3.39 -17.17 8.22
CA LEU A 326 -2.72 -17.41 6.94
C LEU A 326 -3.74 -17.56 5.80
N GLU A 327 -4.81 -18.36 5.99
CA GLU A 327 -5.88 -18.53 5.00
C GLU A 327 -6.55 -17.20 4.63
N ILE A 328 -6.89 -16.35 5.61
CA ILE A 328 -7.46 -15.02 5.35
C ILE A 328 -6.46 -14.11 4.62
N ALA A 329 -5.19 -14.19 4.98
CA ALA A 329 -4.15 -13.38 4.36
C ALA A 329 -3.88 -13.80 2.91
N GLU A 330 -3.90 -15.11 2.62
CA GLU A 330 -3.79 -15.64 1.25
C GLU A 330 -5.00 -15.22 0.40
N GLU A 331 -6.21 -15.30 0.93
CA GLU A 331 -7.42 -14.80 0.25
C GLU A 331 -7.30 -13.30 -0.05
N ALA A 332 -6.84 -12.50 0.91
CA ALA A 332 -6.61 -11.07 0.70
C ALA A 332 -5.55 -10.82 -0.39
N ALA A 333 -4.45 -11.56 -0.41
CA ALA A 333 -3.41 -11.46 -1.43
C ALA A 333 -3.93 -11.83 -2.83
N MET A 334 -4.74 -12.89 -2.94
CA MET A 334 -5.39 -13.28 -4.19
C MET A 334 -6.33 -12.18 -4.71
N ARG A 335 -7.09 -11.54 -3.84
CA ARG A 335 -7.96 -10.41 -4.20
C ARG A 335 -7.15 -9.20 -4.68
N VAL A 336 -6.02 -8.90 -4.05
CA VAL A 336 -5.11 -7.83 -4.50
C VAL A 336 -4.61 -8.07 -5.92
N MET A 337 -4.21 -9.29 -6.24
CA MET A 337 -3.73 -9.65 -7.58
C MET A 337 -4.86 -9.61 -8.62
N ALA A 338 -6.03 -10.12 -8.28
CA ALA A 338 -7.21 -10.08 -9.16
C ALA A 338 -7.62 -8.64 -9.49
N GLU A 339 -7.68 -7.77 -8.48
CA GLU A 339 -8.01 -6.35 -8.65
C GLU A 339 -7.00 -5.63 -9.53
N ALA A 340 -5.69 -5.91 -9.33
CA ALA A 340 -4.65 -5.34 -10.18
C ALA A 340 -4.85 -5.72 -11.66
N GLN A 341 -5.21 -6.97 -11.95
CA GLN A 341 -5.50 -7.41 -13.32
C GLN A 341 -6.79 -6.78 -13.88
N GLU A 342 -7.84 -6.70 -13.07
CA GLU A 342 -9.12 -6.09 -13.47
C GLU A 342 -8.95 -4.61 -13.81
N MET A 343 -8.04 -3.93 -13.12
CA MET A 343 -7.65 -2.55 -13.43
C MET A 343 -6.76 -2.42 -14.66
N GLY A 344 -6.36 -3.52 -15.30
CA GLY A 344 -5.44 -3.52 -16.45
C GLY A 344 -3.97 -3.43 -16.05
N GLY A 345 -3.65 -3.75 -14.81
CA GLY A 345 -2.30 -3.78 -14.27
C GLY A 345 -1.57 -5.11 -14.47
N ALA A 346 -0.52 -5.33 -13.70
CA ALA A 346 0.27 -6.55 -13.70
C ALA A 346 0.51 -7.06 -12.28
N VAL A 347 0.59 -8.39 -12.13
CA VAL A 347 0.80 -9.06 -10.83
C VAL A 347 2.27 -9.18 -10.43
N SER A 348 3.18 -8.62 -11.19
CA SER A 348 4.61 -8.55 -10.88
C SER A 348 5.22 -7.28 -11.46
N GLY A 349 5.77 -6.44 -10.58
CA GLY A 349 6.52 -5.25 -10.95
C GLY A 349 8.04 -5.45 -10.89
N GLU A 350 8.53 -6.08 -9.82
CA GLU A 350 9.98 -6.22 -9.53
C GLU A 350 10.37 -7.60 -9.02
N HIS A 351 9.52 -8.25 -8.21
CA HIS A 351 9.91 -9.39 -7.37
C HIS A 351 9.82 -10.75 -8.05
N GLY A 352 9.22 -10.84 -9.22
CA GLY A 352 8.92 -12.12 -9.82
C GLY A 352 7.61 -12.74 -9.31
N ILE A 353 7.12 -13.76 -10.06
CA ILE A 353 5.83 -14.38 -9.75
C ILE A 353 5.95 -15.64 -8.90
N GLY A 354 7.07 -16.36 -8.97
CA GLY A 354 7.21 -17.64 -8.26
C GLY A 354 6.06 -18.60 -8.56
N ILE A 355 5.81 -19.51 -7.63
CA ILE A 355 4.71 -20.48 -7.75
C ILE A 355 3.36 -19.91 -7.25
N THR A 356 3.36 -18.86 -6.45
CA THR A 356 2.17 -18.29 -5.81
C THR A 356 1.28 -17.53 -6.80
N LYS A 357 1.86 -17.02 -7.88
CA LYS A 357 1.15 -16.22 -8.89
C LYS A 357 0.84 -16.98 -10.19
N ILE A 358 1.00 -18.31 -10.20
CA ILE A 358 0.73 -19.13 -11.40
C ILE A 358 -0.74 -19.05 -11.85
N ALA A 359 -1.66 -18.77 -10.93
CA ALA A 359 -3.10 -18.65 -11.23
C ALA A 359 -3.42 -17.35 -12.01
N PHE A 360 -2.52 -16.40 -12.09
CA PHE A 360 -2.61 -15.11 -12.76
C PHE A 360 -1.62 -15.02 -13.93
#